data_25cf929bd8f6e404dc7f74dfdd14e811
#
_entry.id   25cf929bd8f6e404dc7f74dfdd14e811
#
_cell.length_a   1.000
_cell.length_b   1.000
_cell.length_c   1.000
_cell.angle_alpha   90.00
_cell.angle_beta   90.00
_cell.angle_gamma   90.00
#
_symmetry.space_group_name_H-M   'P 1'
#
loop_
_entity.id
_entity.type
_entity.pdbx_description
1 polymer ?
#
loop_
_entity_poly.entity_id
_entity_poly.type
_entity_poly.pdbx_seq_one_letter_code
_entity_poly.pdbx_strand_id
1 'polypeptide(L)'
;MLEYGLTVLVAVSAAFFIFFKVRTKGGIVTATKALAAVSFVTLGFVALSKSPGKAGFIMLFGLVLGMVGDIFLDASHVCPEEPAFLSVGMAAFAIEHIAVFAAVNVACGFSPMYFGISLAFGAATALAVLFAVRKKMDFGKLFYPAVIYASLLTATTAYYIVMTVIGGLAVTLAIGAGLFFISDFIILFILFGGKDTAKMNVFNLSTYFAAQVMYAISLGGLAAKV
;
A
#
# COMPACT_ATOMS: atom_id res chain seq x y z
N MET A 1 -16.43 -12.44 -14.99
CA MET A 1 -17.37 -12.66 -13.86
C MET A 1 -16.65 -12.94 -12.55
N LEU A 2 -15.68 -13.88 -12.50
CA LEU A 2 -14.98 -14.22 -11.23
C LEU A 2 -14.27 -13.01 -10.58
N GLU A 3 -13.56 -12.18 -11.35
CA GLU A 3 -12.89 -10.98 -10.79
C GLU A 3 -13.87 -9.98 -10.18
N TYR A 4 -15.02 -9.75 -10.84
CA TYR A 4 -16.05 -8.87 -10.25
C TYR A 4 -16.56 -9.45 -8.92
N GLY A 5 -16.80 -10.77 -8.86
CA GLY A 5 -17.19 -11.42 -7.60
C GLY A 5 -16.13 -11.28 -6.52
N LEU A 6 -14.85 -11.44 -6.86
CA LEU A 6 -13.74 -11.26 -5.94
C LEU A 6 -13.56 -9.80 -5.52
N THR A 7 -13.74 -8.83 -6.42
CA THR A 7 -13.71 -7.41 -6.06
C THR A 7 -14.80 -7.07 -5.04
N VAL A 8 -16.01 -7.60 -5.23
CA VAL A 8 -17.11 -7.45 -4.26
C VAL A 8 -16.73 -8.13 -2.93
N LEU A 9 -16.11 -9.31 -2.97
CA LEU A 9 -15.64 -9.99 -1.76
C LEU A 9 -14.62 -9.15 -1.00
N VAL A 10 -13.64 -8.53 -1.68
CA VAL A 10 -12.68 -7.61 -1.05
C VAL A 10 -13.41 -6.43 -0.41
N ALA A 11 -14.35 -5.81 -1.12
CA ALA A 11 -15.10 -4.67 -0.59
C ALA A 11 -15.93 -5.05 0.65
N VAL A 12 -16.60 -6.22 0.63
CA VAL A 12 -17.40 -6.71 1.76
C VAL A 12 -16.51 -7.07 2.96
N SER A 13 -15.40 -7.79 2.73
CA SER A 13 -14.48 -8.17 3.81
C SER A 13 -13.77 -6.95 4.41
N ALA A 14 -13.40 -5.96 3.59
CA ALA A 14 -12.85 -4.69 4.05
C ALA A 14 -13.89 -3.89 4.88
N ALA A 15 -15.12 -3.78 4.42
CA ALA A 15 -16.21 -3.12 5.17
C ALA A 15 -16.44 -3.82 6.51
N PHE A 16 -16.43 -5.15 6.54
CA PHE A 16 -16.57 -5.95 7.75
C PHE A 16 -15.39 -5.70 8.73
N PHE A 17 -14.16 -5.70 8.22
CA PHE A 17 -13.00 -5.35 9.02
C PHE A 17 -13.10 -3.92 9.59
N ILE A 18 -13.43 -2.92 8.76
CA ILE A 18 -13.57 -1.52 9.19
C ILE A 18 -14.64 -1.40 10.28
N PHE A 19 -15.76 -2.10 10.15
CA PHE A 19 -16.81 -2.13 11.15
C PHE A 19 -16.29 -2.61 12.52
N PHE A 20 -15.51 -3.70 12.55
CA PHE A 20 -14.92 -4.19 13.80
C PHE A 20 -13.82 -3.26 14.30
N LYS A 21 -12.95 -2.74 13.45
CA LYS A 21 -11.84 -1.85 13.81
C LYS A 21 -12.30 -0.61 14.59
N VAL A 22 -13.44 -0.02 14.19
CA VAL A 22 -13.95 1.20 14.84
C VAL A 22 -14.80 0.92 16.09
N ARG A 23 -15.18 -0.32 16.36
CA ARG A 23 -16.10 -0.69 17.46
C ARG A 23 -15.50 -1.61 18.51
N THR A 24 -14.50 -2.37 18.18
CA THR A 24 -13.93 -3.40 19.05
C THR A 24 -12.41 -3.34 19.05
N LYS A 25 -11.78 -4.12 19.94
CA LYS A 25 -10.32 -4.33 20.00
C LYS A 25 -10.06 -5.82 20.16
N GLY A 26 -8.83 -6.23 19.86
CA GLY A 26 -8.37 -7.61 20.07
C GLY A 26 -8.39 -8.47 18.80
N GLY A 27 -8.22 -9.77 18.97
CA GLY A 27 -7.94 -10.71 17.88
C GLY A 27 -8.98 -10.78 16.77
N ILE A 28 -10.26 -10.42 17.04
CA ILE A 28 -11.28 -10.35 15.98
C ILE A 28 -10.94 -9.30 14.90
N VAL A 29 -10.34 -8.19 15.31
CA VAL A 29 -9.93 -7.13 14.40
C VAL A 29 -8.82 -7.64 13.47
N THR A 30 -7.79 -8.27 14.05
CA THR A 30 -6.69 -8.86 13.28
C THR A 30 -7.18 -9.98 12.35
N ALA A 31 -8.06 -10.85 12.83
CA ALA A 31 -8.63 -11.93 12.01
C ALA A 31 -9.43 -11.40 10.81
N THR A 32 -10.28 -10.38 11.02
CA THR A 32 -11.05 -9.76 9.93
C THR A 32 -10.17 -8.99 8.97
N LYS A 33 -9.08 -8.38 9.43
CA LYS A 33 -8.07 -7.75 8.57
C LYS A 33 -7.35 -8.78 7.69
N ALA A 34 -6.92 -9.88 8.30
CA ALA A 34 -6.28 -10.98 7.56
C ALA A 34 -7.20 -11.54 6.47
N LEU A 35 -8.51 -11.70 6.77
CA LEU A 35 -9.50 -12.13 5.77
C LEU A 35 -9.59 -11.14 4.59
N ALA A 36 -9.66 -9.85 4.86
CA ALA A 36 -9.69 -8.82 3.83
C ALA A 36 -8.39 -8.82 3.01
N ALA A 37 -7.23 -9.01 3.65
CA ALA A 37 -5.95 -9.08 2.97
C ALA A 37 -5.81 -10.34 2.08
N VAL A 38 -6.21 -11.51 2.56
CA VAL A 38 -6.26 -12.74 1.75
C VAL A 38 -7.17 -12.55 0.53
N SER A 39 -8.28 -11.83 0.65
CA SER A 39 -9.21 -11.62 -0.45
C SER A 39 -8.60 -10.78 -1.59
N PHE A 40 -7.84 -9.71 -1.31
CA PHE A 40 -7.18 -8.95 -2.39
C PHE A 40 -5.98 -9.71 -3.00
N VAL A 41 -5.24 -10.50 -2.22
CA VAL A 41 -4.19 -11.39 -2.76
C VAL A 41 -4.81 -12.43 -3.69
N THR A 42 -5.96 -13.01 -3.31
CA THR A 42 -6.70 -13.97 -4.14
C THR A 42 -7.18 -13.32 -5.45
N LEU A 43 -7.69 -12.08 -5.39
CA LEU A 43 -8.05 -11.31 -6.57
C LEU A 43 -6.84 -11.13 -7.50
N GLY A 44 -5.68 -10.75 -6.95
CA GLY A 44 -4.43 -10.60 -7.69
C GLY A 44 -3.97 -11.91 -8.33
N PHE A 45 -4.05 -13.02 -7.62
CA PHE A 45 -3.73 -14.34 -8.15
C PHE A 45 -4.64 -14.73 -9.33
N VAL A 46 -5.94 -14.47 -9.23
CA VAL A 46 -6.89 -14.76 -10.32
C VAL A 46 -6.65 -13.82 -11.52
N ALA A 47 -6.32 -12.56 -11.29
CA ALA A 47 -5.96 -11.65 -12.38
C ALA A 47 -4.68 -12.11 -13.10
N LEU A 48 -3.65 -12.52 -12.34
CA LEU A 48 -2.40 -13.07 -12.88
C LEU A 48 -2.62 -14.36 -13.66
N SER A 49 -3.49 -15.25 -13.19
CA SER A 49 -3.71 -16.57 -13.84
C SER A 49 -4.24 -16.48 -15.27
N LYS A 50 -4.84 -15.35 -15.65
CA LYS A 50 -5.34 -15.10 -17.02
C LYS A 50 -4.23 -14.70 -17.99
N SER A 51 -3.19 -14.05 -17.49
CA SER A 51 -2.05 -13.59 -18.29
C SER A 51 -0.79 -13.71 -17.43
N PRO A 52 -0.25 -14.91 -17.24
CA PRO A 52 0.92 -15.12 -16.41
C PRO A 52 2.16 -14.49 -17.06
N GLY A 53 2.94 -13.72 -16.29
CA GLY A 53 4.18 -13.09 -16.74
C GLY A 53 5.06 -12.68 -15.57
N LYS A 54 6.35 -12.48 -15.82
CA LYS A 54 7.35 -12.15 -14.76
C LYS A 54 6.95 -10.93 -13.94
N ALA A 55 6.51 -9.85 -14.59
CA ALA A 55 6.05 -8.64 -13.93
C ALA A 55 4.87 -8.92 -12.98
N GLY A 56 3.90 -9.71 -13.42
CA GLY A 56 2.76 -10.10 -12.62
C GLY A 56 3.16 -10.92 -11.38
N PHE A 57 4.08 -11.88 -11.51
CA PHE A 57 4.56 -12.66 -10.35
C PHE A 57 5.27 -11.77 -9.32
N ILE A 58 6.10 -10.82 -9.76
CA ILE A 58 6.78 -9.88 -8.87
C ILE A 58 5.75 -9.00 -8.15
N MET A 59 4.73 -8.52 -8.86
CA MET A 59 3.69 -7.71 -8.26
C MET A 59 2.80 -8.50 -7.29
N LEU A 60 2.47 -9.75 -7.61
CA LEU A 60 1.74 -10.64 -6.68
C LEU A 60 2.53 -10.87 -5.40
N PHE A 61 3.86 -11.06 -5.50
CA PHE A 61 4.73 -11.12 -4.34
C PHE A 61 4.65 -9.83 -3.50
N GLY A 62 4.58 -8.65 -4.15
CA GLY A 62 4.33 -7.38 -3.48
C GLY A 62 3.01 -7.39 -2.70
N LEU A 63 1.89 -7.82 -3.30
CA LEU A 63 0.60 -7.93 -2.61
C LEU A 63 0.64 -8.87 -1.40
N VAL A 64 1.39 -9.96 -1.48
CA VAL A 64 1.61 -10.86 -0.32
C VAL A 64 2.37 -10.14 0.79
N LEU A 65 3.35 -9.32 0.45
CA LEU A 65 4.06 -8.49 1.44
C LEU A 65 3.15 -7.41 2.04
N GLY A 66 2.26 -6.81 1.27
CA GLY A 66 1.22 -5.92 1.79
C GLY A 66 0.32 -6.62 2.81
N MET A 67 -0.11 -7.85 2.53
CA MET A 67 -0.84 -8.68 3.50
C MET A 67 -0.03 -8.93 4.78
N VAL A 68 1.26 -9.22 4.66
CA VAL A 68 2.15 -9.37 5.83
C VAL A 68 2.24 -8.05 6.60
N GLY A 69 2.41 -6.93 5.91
CA GLY A 69 2.41 -5.59 6.49
C GLY A 69 1.13 -5.29 7.27
N ASP A 70 -0.01 -5.66 6.73
CA ASP A 70 -1.31 -5.53 7.38
C ASP A 70 -1.40 -6.28 8.71
N ILE A 71 -0.94 -7.54 8.73
CA ILE A 71 -0.97 -8.37 9.92
C ILE A 71 -0.09 -7.78 11.01
N PHE A 72 1.14 -7.38 10.67
CA PHE A 72 2.08 -6.81 11.64
C PHE A 72 1.66 -5.42 12.12
N LEU A 73 1.15 -4.58 11.23
CA LEU A 73 0.65 -3.25 11.61
C LEU A 73 -0.53 -3.35 12.57
N ASP A 74 -1.45 -4.31 12.34
CA ASP A 74 -2.58 -4.49 13.25
C ASP A 74 -2.14 -5.17 14.56
N ALA A 75 -1.19 -6.11 14.52
CA ALA A 75 -0.59 -6.72 15.70
C ALA A 75 0.08 -5.69 16.61
N SER A 76 0.68 -4.63 16.06
CA SER A 76 1.27 -3.53 16.85
C SER A 76 0.24 -2.77 17.69
N HIS A 77 -1.04 -2.78 17.30
CA HIS A 77 -2.12 -2.19 18.10
C HIS A 77 -2.65 -3.14 19.18
N VAL A 78 -2.52 -4.46 18.97
CA VAL A 78 -2.95 -5.49 19.92
C VAL A 78 -1.88 -5.74 20.98
N CYS A 79 -0.61 -5.67 20.59
CA CYS A 79 0.56 -5.88 21.44
C CYS A 79 1.47 -4.64 21.39
N PRO A 80 1.05 -3.50 21.99
CA PRO A 80 1.81 -2.24 21.92
C PRO A 80 3.16 -2.31 22.68
N GLU A 81 3.35 -3.30 23.53
CA GLU A 81 4.61 -3.62 24.21
C GLU A 81 5.68 -4.18 23.26
N GLU A 82 5.30 -4.61 22.07
CA GLU A 82 6.20 -5.17 21.06
C GLU A 82 6.44 -4.15 19.91
N PRO A 83 7.34 -3.18 20.09
CA PRO A 83 7.57 -2.10 19.13
C PRO A 83 8.11 -2.60 17.77
N ALA A 84 8.63 -3.82 17.73
CA ALA A 84 9.10 -4.45 16.49
C ALA A 84 7.98 -4.64 15.46
N PHE A 85 6.74 -4.88 15.88
CA PHE A 85 5.63 -5.15 14.96
C PHE A 85 5.35 -3.97 14.01
N LEU A 86 5.35 -2.74 14.53
CA LEU A 86 5.20 -1.55 13.69
C LEU A 86 6.33 -1.43 12.66
N SER A 87 7.58 -1.64 13.09
CA SER A 87 8.75 -1.56 12.21
C SER A 87 8.73 -2.65 11.13
N VAL A 88 8.34 -3.87 11.48
CA VAL A 88 8.21 -4.99 10.53
C VAL A 88 7.09 -4.71 9.53
N GLY A 89 5.95 -4.20 9.99
CA GLY A 89 4.84 -3.80 9.12
C GLY A 89 5.26 -2.73 8.10
N MET A 90 5.93 -1.66 8.57
CA MET A 90 6.47 -0.61 7.69
C MET A 90 7.49 -1.16 6.68
N ALA A 91 8.38 -2.07 7.11
CA ALA A 91 9.35 -2.70 6.21
C ALA A 91 8.67 -3.56 5.15
N ALA A 92 7.64 -4.33 5.52
CA ALA A 92 6.88 -5.15 4.58
C ALA A 92 6.20 -4.30 3.49
N PHE A 93 5.56 -3.19 3.87
CA PHE A 93 5.00 -2.24 2.91
C PHE A 93 6.07 -1.57 2.04
N ALA A 94 7.23 -1.22 2.60
CA ALA A 94 8.33 -0.68 1.81
C ALA A 94 8.79 -1.67 0.74
N ILE A 95 8.91 -2.96 1.09
CA ILE A 95 9.29 -4.01 0.15
C ILE A 95 8.17 -4.27 -0.86
N GLU A 96 6.88 -4.17 -0.48
CA GLU A 96 5.76 -4.18 -1.43
C GLU A 96 5.95 -3.10 -2.51
N HIS A 97 6.22 -1.85 -2.13
CA HIS A 97 6.44 -0.76 -3.09
C HIS A 97 7.66 -1.00 -3.99
N ILE A 98 8.74 -1.58 -3.45
CA ILE A 98 9.91 -1.98 -4.24
C ILE A 98 9.54 -3.08 -5.23
N ALA A 99 8.74 -4.07 -4.83
CA ALA A 99 8.29 -5.15 -5.70
C ALA A 99 7.39 -4.62 -6.82
N VAL A 100 6.42 -3.75 -6.51
CA VAL A 100 5.58 -3.09 -7.52
C VAL A 100 6.43 -2.25 -8.47
N PHE A 101 7.43 -1.51 -7.97
CA PHE A 101 8.38 -0.76 -8.79
C PHE A 101 9.16 -1.68 -9.72
N ALA A 102 9.67 -2.81 -9.23
CA ALA A 102 10.36 -3.79 -10.05
C ALA A 102 9.45 -4.38 -11.12
N ALA A 103 8.19 -4.71 -10.78
CA ALA A 103 7.19 -5.22 -11.73
C ALA A 103 6.93 -4.22 -12.88
N VAL A 104 6.77 -2.94 -12.55
CA VAL A 104 6.59 -1.87 -13.55
C VAL A 104 7.78 -1.79 -14.49
N ASN A 105 9.00 -1.86 -13.97
CA ASN A 105 10.21 -1.78 -14.80
C ASN A 105 10.42 -3.03 -15.66
N VAL A 106 10.01 -4.20 -15.18
CA VAL A 106 10.00 -5.41 -16.00
C VAL A 106 8.99 -5.29 -17.14
N ALA A 107 7.82 -4.70 -16.91
CA ALA A 107 6.76 -4.57 -17.91
C ALA A 107 6.99 -3.44 -18.93
N CYS A 108 7.55 -2.30 -18.51
CA CYS A 108 7.62 -1.07 -19.32
C CYS A 108 9.06 -0.65 -19.64
N GLY A 109 10.07 -1.33 -19.10
CA GLY A 109 11.47 -0.89 -19.15
C GLY A 109 11.79 0.16 -18.08
N PHE A 110 13.05 0.20 -17.66
CA PHE A 110 13.55 1.16 -16.68
C PHE A 110 13.98 2.46 -17.35
N SER A 111 13.46 3.59 -16.86
CA SER A 111 13.91 4.92 -17.28
C SER A 111 14.66 5.63 -16.16
N PRO A 112 16.01 5.70 -16.23
CA PRO A 112 16.81 6.37 -15.19
C PRO A 112 16.44 7.84 -14.99
N MET A 113 16.10 8.54 -16.09
CA MET A 113 15.72 9.96 -16.04
C MET A 113 14.44 10.16 -15.24
N TYR A 114 13.37 9.45 -15.58
CA TYR A 114 12.10 9.60 -14.87
C TYR A 114 12.16 9.08 -13.44
N PHE A 115 12.94 8.03 -13.20
CA PHE A 115 13.22 7.55 -11.85
C PHE A 115 13.95 8.61 -11.02
N GLY A 116 15.01 9.22 -11.55
CA GLY A 116 15.77 10.27 -10.86
C GLY A 116 14.91 11.48 -10.52
N ILE A 117 14.08 11.95 -11.45
CA ILE A 117 13.14 13.06 -11.22
C ILE A 117 12.12 12.69 -10.12
N SER A 118 11.51 11.51 -10.23
CA SER A 118 10.53 11.04 -9.25
C SER A 118 11.13 10.84 -7.86
N LEU A 119 12.37 10.35 -7.78
CA LEU A 119 13.09 10.19 -6.52
C LEU A 119 13.41 11.54 -5.87
N ALA A 120 13.91 12.50 -6.65
CA ALA A 120 14.19 13.85 -6.15
C ALA A 120 12.90 14.54 -5.66
N PHE A 121 11.81 14.42 -6.43
CA PHE A 121 10.49 14.94 -6.04
C PHE A 121 9.97 14.27 -4.77
N GLY A 122 10.04 12.93 -4.70
CA GLY A 122 9.59 12.17 -3.54
C GLY A 122 10.36 12.50 -2.27
N ALA A 123 11.69 12.56 -2.36
CA ALA A 123 12.54 12.92 -1.24
C ALA A 123 12.29 14.36 -0.76
N ALA A 124 12.21 15.33 -1.68
CA ALA A 124 11.95 16.72 -1.35
C ALA A 124 10.57 16.89 -0.67
N THR A 125 9.53 16.24 -1.21
CA THR A 125 8.17 16.29 -0.66
C THR A 125 8.11 15.65 0.73
N ALA A 126 8.66 14.45 0.90
CA ALA A 126 8.68 13.75 2.17
C ALA A 126 9.44 14.53 3.24
N LEU A 127 10.61 15.07 2.91
CA LEU A 127 11.38 15.93 3.81
C LEU A 127 10.58 17.17 4.19
N ALA A 128 10.03 17.91 3.22
CA ALA A 128 9.26 19.12 3.49
C ALA A 128 8.08 18.84 4.44
N VAL A 129 7.27 17.81 4.14
CA VAL A 129 6.10 17.45 4.95
C VAL A 129 6.51 16.99 6.35
N LEU A 130 7.41 16.01 6.46
CA LEU A 130 7.77 15.43 7.76
C LEU A 130 8.51 16.41 8.66
N PHE A 131 9.39 17.26 8.11
CA PHE A 131 10.02 18.30 8.89
C PHE A 131 9.02 19.40 9.33
N ALA A 132 8.01 19.71 8.52
CA ALA A 132 6.94 20.64 8.91
C ALA A 132 6.09 20.12 10.08
N VAL A 133 5.82 18.81 10.11
CA VAL A 133 4.94 18.19 11.13
C VAL A 133 5.70 17.60 12.33
N ARG A 134 7.03 17.41 12.26
CA ARG A 134 7.82 16.71 13.30
C ARG A 134 7.67 17.28 14.71
N LYS A 135 7.39 18.57 14.84
CA LYS A 135 7.18 19.22 16.14
C LYS A 135 5.77 18.98 16.71
N LYS A 136 4.85 18.51 15.89
CA LYS A 136 3.43 18.28 16.23
C LYS A 136 3.08 16.79 16.33
N MET A 137 4.04 15.91 16.02
CA MET A 137 3.85 14.45 15.97
C MET A 137 4.98 13.77 16.74
N ASP A 138 4.64 12.70 17.43
CA ASP A 138 5.60 11.89 18.16
C ASP A 138 6.06 10.70 17.30
N PHE A 139 7.17 10.87 16.62
CA PHE A 139 7.79 9.81 15.81
C PHE A 139 8.73 8.92 16.62
N GLY A 140 9.18 9.36 17.78
CA GLY A 140 10.20 8.65 18.53
C GLY A 140 11.41 8.27 17.67
N LYS A 141 11.80 6.99 17.73
CA LYS A 141 12.91 6.44 16.91
C LYS A 141 12.54 6.22 15.44
N LEU A 142 11.26 6.33 15.08
CA LEU A 142 10.76 6.04 13.73
C LEU A 142 10.79 7.25 12.79
N PHE A 143 11.31 8.41 13.21
CA PHE A 143 11.35 9.60 12.34
C PHE A 143 12.11 9.34 11.03
N TYR A 144 13.34 8.85 11.08
CA TYR A 144 14.12 8.57 9.87
C TYR A 144 13.56 7.39 9.04
N PRO A 145 13.13 6.26 9.64
CA PRO A 145 12.36 5.26 8.91
C PRO A 145 11.14 5.82 8.19
N ALA A 146 10.36 6.71 8.83
CA ALA A 146 9.20 7.35 8.22
C ALA A 146 9.60 8.27 7.05
N VAL A 147 10.73 9.00 7.15
CA VAL A 147 11.26 9.83 6.05
C VAL A 147 11.62 8.95 4.84
N ILE A 148 12.35 7.85 5.08
CA ILE A 148 12.76 6.93 4.02
C ILE A 148 11.53 6.31 3.34
N TYR A 149 10.60 5.81 4.14
CA TYR A 149 9.36 5.21 3.65
C TYR A 149 8.51 6.20 2.85
N ALA A 150 8.26 7.39 3.38
CA ALA A 150 7.48 8.43 2.70
C ALA A 150 8.16 8.90 1.39
N SER A 151 9.50 8.97 1.38
CA SER A 151 10.26 9.29 0.16
C SER A 151 10.08 8.20 -0.90
N LEU A 152 10.19 6.93 -0.52
CA LEU A 152 9.97 5.79 -1.41
C LEU A 152 8.55 5.79 -1.97
N LEU A 153 7.54 5.89 -1.12
CA LEU A 153 6.13 5.90 -1.50
C LEU A 153 5.80 7.05 -2.45
N THR A 154 6.24 8.26 -2.13
CA THR A 154 5.99 9.45 -2.98
C THR A 154 6.72 9.33 -4.32
N ALA A 155 7.98 8.87 -4.31
CA ALA A 155 8.77 8.67 -5.52
C ALA A 155 8.16 7.61 -6.44
N THR A 156 7.77 6.45 -5.90
CA THR A 156 7.16 5.38 -6.69
C THR A 156 5.79 5.78 -7.22
N THR A 157 4.97 6.47 -6.43
CA THR A 157 3.67 7.02 -6.88
C THR A 157 3.86 7.99 -8.06
N ALA A 158 4.79 8.95 -7.94
CA ALA A 158 5.09 9.89 -9.03
C ALA A 158 5.60 9.15 -10.28
N TYR A 159 6.48 8.18 -10.11
CA TYR A 159 7.00 7.36 -11.20
C TYR A 159 5.89 6.59 -11.93
N TYR A 160 4.95 5.98 -11.21
CA TYR A 160 3.83 5.24 -11.84
C TYR A 160 2.88 6.17 -12.60
N ILE A 161 2.64 7.38 -12.11
CA ILE A 161 1.86 8.39 -12.84
C ILE A 161 2.56 8.74 -14.16
N VAL A 162 3.86 9.01 -14.12
CA VAL A 162 4.66 9.30 -15.32
C VAL A 162 4.62 8.11 -16.28
N MET A 163 4.89 6.89 -15.81
CA MET A 163 4.90 5.68 -16.64
C MET A 163 3.50 5.33 -17.19
N THR A 164 2.43 5.76 -16.55
CA THR A 164 1.07 5.64 -17.11
C THR A 164 0.91 6.54 -18.32
N VAL A 165 1.39 7.78 -18.26
CA VAL A 165 1.24 8.76 -19.35
C VAL A 165 2.12 8.41 -20.55
N ILE A 166 3.39 8.05 -20.32
CA ILE A 166 4.38 7.88 -21.39
C ILE A 166 4.66 6.41 -21.75
N GLY A 167 4.59 5.51 -20.78
CA GLY A 167 4.90 4.08 -20.93
C GLY A 167 3.68 3.21 -21.19
N GLY A 168 2.48 3.79 -21.24
CA GLY A 168 1.23 3.05 -21.43
C GLY A 168 0.92 2.07 -20.30
N LEU A 169 1.40 2.35 -19.07
CA LEU A 169 1.05 1.57 -17.89
C LEU A 169 -0.47 1.64 -17.63
N ALA A 170 -1.04 0.60 -17.05
CA ALA A 170 -2.46 0.59 -16.73
C ALA A 170 -2.82 1.73 -15.76
N VAL A 171 -3.84 2.49 -16.09
CA VAL A 171 -4.33 3.63 -15.25
C VAL A 171 -4.70 3.16 -13.85
N THR A 172 -5.19 1.92 -13.72
CA THR A 172 -5.53 1.30 -12.42
C THR A 172 -4.34 1.29 -11.46
N LEU A 173 -3.11 1.08 -11.96
CA LEU A 173 -1.92 1.10 -11.13
C LEU A 173 -1.62 2.50 -10.57
N ALA A 174 -1.72 3.55 -11.41
CA ALA A 174 -1.50 4.92 -10.96
C ALA A 174 -2.59 5.37 -9.96
N ILE A 175 -3.85 4.99 -10.20
CA ILE A 175 -4.95 5.23 -9.26
C ILE A 175 -4.67 4.50 -7.93
N GLY A 176 -4.28 3.23 -7.99
CA GLY A 176 -3.92 2.43 -6.80
C GLY A 176 -2.81 3.10 -6.00
N ALA A 177 -1.73 3.53 -6.65
CA ALA A 177 -0.63 4.22 -5.99
C ALA A 177 -1.05 5.55 -5.35
N GLY A 178 -1.89 6.34 -6.03
CA GLY A 178 -2.44 7.57 -5.47
C GLY A 178 -3.33 7.34 -4.24
N LEU A 179 -4.18 6.31 -4.28
CA LEU A 179 -5.03 5.92 -3.14
C LEU A 179 -4.18 5.40 -1.96
N PHE A 180 -3.13 4.63 -2.25
CA PHE A 180 -2.21 4.15 -1.22
C PHE A 180 -1.47 5.33 -0.56
N PHE A 181 -0.97 6.27 -1.37
CA PHE A 181 -0.34 7.50 -0.87
C PHE A 181 -1.29 8.29 0.05
N ILE A 182 -2.57 8.45 -0.33
CA ILE A 182 -3.57 9.13 0.49
C ILE A 182 -3.80 8.35 1.80
N SER A 183 -3.93 7.03 1.74
CA SER A 183 -4.05 6.19 2.91
C SER A 183 -2.90 6.39 3.88
N ASP A 184 -1.66 6.34 3.39
CA ASP A 184 -0.48 6.46 4.23
C ASP A 184 -0.26 7.88 4.76
N PHE A 185 -0.71 8.89 4.02
CA PHE A 185 -0.77 10.24 4.54
C PHE A 185 -1.74 10.36 5.72
N ILE A 186 -2.87 9.67 5.68
CA ILE A 186 -3.84 9.65 6.78
C ILE A 186 -3.30 8.86 7.98
N ILE A 187 -2.71 7.68 7.75
CA ILE A 187 -2.19 6.83 8.83
C ILE A 187 -1.04 7.50 9.59
N LEU A 188 -0.28 8.38 8.94
CA LEU A 188 0.73 9.20 9.58
C LEU A 188 0.15 9.99 10.77
N PHE A 189 -1.03 10.58 10.60
CA PHE A 189 -1.72 11.31 11.68
C PHE A 189 -2.31 10.39 12.74
N ILE A 190 -2.73 9.19 12.37
CA ILE A 190 -3.24 8.19 13.31
C ILE A 190 -2.10 7.69 14.20
N LEU A 191 -0.97 7.28 13.60
CA LEU A 191 0.12 6.64 14.33
C LEU A 191 0.96 7.63 15.13
N PHE A 192 1.28 8.79 14.56
CA PHE A 192 2.23 9.74 15.13
C PHE A 192 1.60 11.05 15.57
N GLY A 193 0.38 11.35 15.11
CA GLY A 193 -0.33 12.59 15.42
C GLY A 193 -1.38 12.49 16.51
N GLY A 194 -1.56 11.32 17.13
CA GLY A 194 -2.57 11.08 18.17
C GLY A 194 -4.02 11.27 17.68
N LYS A 195 -4.27 11.17 16.37
CA LYS A 195 -5.60 11.36 15.78
C LYS A 195 -6.28 10.03 15.44
N ASP A 196 -6.18 9.05 16.32
CA ASP A 196 -6.86 7.76 16.17
C ASP A 196 -8.36 7.89 16.44
N THR A 197 -9.10 8.27 15.42
CA THR A 197 -10.57 8.41 15.46
C THR A 197 -11.24 7.45 14.49
N ALA A 198 -12.48 7.04 14.78
CA ALA A 198 -13.27 6.19 13.89
C ALA A 198 -13.34 6.75 12.46
N LYS A 199 -13.53 8.07 12.31
CA LYS A 199 -13.58 8.74 11.01
C LYS A 199 -12.25 8.61 10.25
N MET A 200 -11.12 8.87 10.92
CA MET A 200 -9.80 8.74 10.30
C MET A 200 -9.52 7.30 9.87
N ASN A 201 -9.84 6.31 10.72
CA ASN A 201 -9.70 4.91 10.39
C ASN A 201 -10.55 4.50 9.19
N VAL A 202 -11.82 4.94 9.11
CA VAL A 202 -12.69 4.66 7.95
C VAL A 202 -12.08 5.21 6.67
N PHE A 203 -11.62 6.47 6.64
CA PHE A 203 -11.01 7.06 5.45
C PHE A 203 -9.70 6.36 5.07
N ASN A 204 -8.81 6.14 6.03
CA ASN A 204 -7.55 5.45 5.83
C ASN A 204 -7.77 4.06 5.20
N LEU A 205 -8.58 3.23 5.85
CA LEU A 205 -8.77 1.85 5.44
C LEU A 205 -9.57 1.73 4.14
N SER A 206 -10.53 2.62 3.89
CA SER A 206 -11.25 2.63 2.61
C SER A 206 -10.33 2.95 1.43
N THR A 207 -9.45 3.96 1.56
CA THR A 207 -8.47 4.29 0.53
C THR A 207 -7.43 3.20 0.36
N TYR A 208 -6.99 2.59 1.46
CA TYR A 208 -6.05 1.47 1.46
C TYR A 208 -6.58 0.24 0.69
N PHE A 209 -7.77 -0.27 1.08
CA PHE A 209 -8.32 -1.44 0.40
C PHE A 209 -8.70 -1.16 -1.06
N ALA A 210 -9.14 0.07 -1.37
CA ALA A 210 -9.35 0.48 -2.76
C ALA A 210 -8.01 0.47 -3.54
N ALA A 211 -6.91 0.91 -2.94
CA ALA A 211 -5.57 0.83 -3.54
C ALA A 211 -5.15 -0.62 -3.83
N GLN A 212 -5.32 -1.52 -2.85
CA GLN A 212 -4.98 -2.94 -3.01
C GLN A 212 -5.82 -3.63 -4.10
N VAL A 213 -7.11 -3.28 -4.21
CA VAL A 213 -7.97 -3.74 -5.34
C VAL A 213 -7.42 -3.24 -6.67
N MET A 214 -7.04 -1.96 -6.77
CA MET A 214 -6.49 -1.40 -8.01
C MET A 214 -5.16 -2.06 -8.38
N TYR A 215 -4.30 -2.34 -7.41
CA TYR A 215 -3.07 -3.11 -7.61
C TYR A 215 -3.37 -4.53 -8.08
N ALA A 216 -4.28 -5.23 -7.41
CA ALA A 216 -4.67 -6.60 -7.78
C ALA A 216 -5.22 -6.69 -9.22
N ILE A 217 -6.09 -5.77 -9.62
CA ILE A 217 -6.65 -5.73 -10.98
C ILE A 217 -5.57 -5.41 -12.02
N SER A 218 -4.59 -4.57 -11.69
CA SER A 218 -3.55 -4.17 -12.64
C SER A 218 -2.58 -5.30 -13.00
N LEU A 219 -2.55 -6.41 -12.22
CA LEU A 219 -1.72 -7.58 -12.55
C LEU A 219 -2.00 -8.16 -13.93
N GLY A 220 -3.26 -8.25 -14.33
CA GLY A 220 -3.62 -8.74 -15.66
C GLY A 220 -3.08 -7.88 -16.81
N GLY A 221 -3.04 -6.56 -16.61
CA GLY A 221 -2.50 -5.61 -17.59
C GLY A 221 -0.97 -5.58 -17.65
N LEU A 222 -0.29 -5.77 -16.52
CA LEU A 222 1.16 -5.82 -16.46
C LEU A 222 1.72 -7.11 -17.09
N ALA A 223 1.07 -8.23 -16.86
CA ALA A 223 1.49 -9.52 -17.40
C ALA A 223 1.35 -9.60 -18.93
N ALA A 224 0.38 -8.92 -19.52
CA ALA A 224 0.14 -8.92 -20.96
C ALA A 224 1.19 -8.12 -21.77
N LYS A 225 2.09 -7.37 -21.12
CA LYS A 225 3.12 -6.55 -21.78
C LYS A 225 4.49 -7.23 -21.95
N VAL A 226 4.68 -8.40 -21.37
CA VAL A 226 5.90 -9.21 -21.37
C VAL A 226 5.62 -10.56 -21.98
#